data_8c110e625b27c5f5460a1d91941fa695
#
_entry.id   8c110e625b27c5f5460a1d91941fa695
#
_cell.length_a   1.000
_cell.length_b   1.000
_cell.length_c   1.000
_cell.angle_alpha   90.00
_cell.angle_beta   90.00
_cell.angle_gamma   90.00
#
_symmetry.space_group_name_H-M   'P 1'
#
loop_
_entity.id
_entity.type
_entity.pdbx_description
1 polymer ?
#
loop_
_entity_poly.entity_id
_entity_poly.type
_entity_poly.pdbx_seq_one_letter_code
_entity_poly.pdbx_strand_id
1 'polypeptide(L)'
;MSERPSSPDPARLPPARLPADAYPGDRVVVRYLLGDAAPADWRHSPNPAPAAAPTMSDVTGFLLERADTGSFDSTLLIERDGKVESIPLESVVSIRLLSAKPVRNSAIRDLEHAAALAWPGVESTWVGGWLVRAGGGFSRRANSAVPLDRSAHADAPTLHAIGSWYAERGLPVLLALPERLIAARTVGGEPASPTVHILTRDLDDSASSASDFPATSTEIDVELAPTPSARWAQSYRPGTDTDLVAAVAGSAQGTVTFATVVDESGSLIATGRAAVTSSPSGVAWLGVTALWTDPAHRRRHIADAVLARLMAWGVTHGAQSAYVQVEADNAVAGRWYRRRGFALHHTSHYESVT
;
A
#
# COMPACT_ATOMS: atom_id res chain seq x y z
N MET A 1 26.36 31.89 -28.99
CA MET A 1 26.11 30.52 -29.47
C MET A 1 25.82 29.66 -28.22
N SER A 2 24.55 29.37 -27.98
CA SER A 2 24.15 28.59 -26.83
C SER A 2 24.01 27.13 -27.27
N GLU A 3 24.88 26.26 -26.74
CA GLU A 3 24.79 24.82 -26.99
C GLU A 3 23.50 24.28 -26.39
N ARG A 4 22.68 23.65 -27.21
CA ARG A 4 21.53 22.86 -26.74
C ARG A 4 22.06 21.61 -26.04
N PRO A 5 21.51 21.22 -24.86
CA PRO A 5 21.89 19.96 -24.25
C PRO A 5 21.52 18.80 -25.19
N SER A 6 22.50 17.96 -25.50
CA SER A 6 22.29 16.75 -26.30
C SER A 6 21.32 15.80 -25.62
N SER A 7 20.37 15.28 -26.41
CA SER A 7 19.47 14.22 -25.94
C SER A 7 20.27 13.03 -25.40
N PRO A 8 19.85 12.39 -24.31
CA PRO A 8 20.55 11.23 -23.76
C PRO A 8 20.57 10.10 -24.80
N ASP A 9 21.75 9.52 -24.97
CA ASP A 9 22.00 8.36 -25.83
C ASP A 9 21.12 7.17 -25.36
N PRO A 10 20.22 6.62 -26.18
CA PRO A 10 19.36 5.50 -25.82
C PRO A 10 20.13 4.22 -25.42
N ALA A 11 21.39 4.08 -25.83
CA ALA A 11 22.26 2.96 -25.48
C ALA A 11 22.76 2.97 -24.01
N ARG A 12 22.46 4.02 -23.22
CA ARG A 12 22.94 4.20 -21.83
C ARG A 12 21.88 4.04 -20.74
N LEU A 13 20.64 3.72 -21.09
CA LEU A 13 19.63 3.47 -20.06
C LEU A 13 19.86 2.07 -19.47
N PRO A 14 19.99 1.94 -18.14
CA PRO A 14 20.04 0.61 -17.52
C PRO A 14 18.72 -0.13 -17.85
N PRO A 15 18.77 -1.45 -18.08
CA PRO A 15 17.55 -2.22 -18.37
C PRO A 15 16.53 -1.97 -17.27
N ALA A 16 15.30 -1.63 -17.66
CA ALA A 16 14.22 -1.41 -16.72
C ALA A 16 13.98 -2.70 -15.95
N ARG A 17 14.19 -2.66 -14.64
CA ARG A 17 13.84 -3.77 -13.78
C ARG A 17 12.34 -3.72 -13.56
N LEU A 18 11.67 -4.87 -13.75
CA LEU A 18 10.31 -5.06 -13.20
C LEU A 18 10.34 -4.62 -11.74
N PRO A 19 9.37 -3.81 -11.28
CA PRO A 19 9.21 -3.60 -9.86
C PRO A 19 9.23 -4.95 -9.16
N ALA A 20 10.02 -5.10 -8.09
CA ALA A 20 10.17 -6.39 -7.38
C ALA A 20 8.82 -6.91 -6.85
N ASP A 21 7.83 -6.05 -6.82
CA ASP A 21 6.48 -6.19 -6.29
C ASP A 21 5.39 -6.33 -7.38
N ALA A 22 5.76 -6.37 -8.67
CA ALA A 22 4.81 -6.68 -9.74
C ALA A 22 4.67 -8.20 -9.94
N TYR A 23 3.44 -8.69 -9.97
CA TYR A 23 3.12 -10.11 -10.07
C TYR A 23 2.15 -10.39 -11.22
N PRO A 24 2.13 -11.63 -11.75
CA PRO A 24 1.09 -12.04 -12.69
C PRO A 24 -0.31 -11.73 -12.14
N GLY A 25 -1.14 -11.12 -12.98
CA GLY A 25 -2.45 -10.60 -12.62
C GLY A 25 -2.47 -9.15 -12.16
N ASP A 26 -1.33 -8.53 -11.86
CA ASP A 26 -1.27 -7.10 -11.57
C ASP A 26 -1.47 -6.27 -12.84
N ARG A 27 -2.21 -5.17 -12.71
CA ARG A 27 -2.36 -4.19 -13.78
C ARG A 27 -1.15 -3.27 -13.81
N VAL A 28 -0.52 -3.13 -14.97
CA VAL A 28 0.71 -2.34 -15.15
C VAL A 28 0.57 -1.38 -16.33
N VAL A 29 1.37 -0.32 -16.32
CA VAL A 29 1.71 0.44 -17.52
C VAL A 29 3.19 0.23 -17.81
N VAL A 30 3.49 -0.19 -19.04
CA VAL A 30 4.83 -0.43 -19.55
C VAL A 30 5.16 0.61 -20.59
N ARG A 31 6.22 1.39 -20.37
CA ARG A 31 6.81 2.27 -21.37
C ARG A 31 7.96 1.55 -22.01
N TYR A 32 8.00 1.49 -23.33
CA TYR A 32 9.01 0.80 -24.10
C TYR A 32 9.42 1.54 -25.36
N LEU A 33 10.64 1.29 -25.83
CA LEU A 33 11.18 1.83 -27.08
C LEU A 33 10.51 1.11 -28.25
N LEU A 34 10.00 1.90 -29.19
CA LEU A 34 9.64 1.42 -30.51
C LEU A 34 10.95 1.30 -31.30
N GLY A 35 11.35 0.08 -31.67
CA GLY A 35 12.41 -0.12 -32.65
C GLY A 35 12.04 0.51 -34.00
N ASP A 36 12.80 0.16 -35.06
CA ASP A 36 12.56 0.69 -36.42
C ASP A 36 11.19 0.34 -37.01
N ALA A 37 10.43 -0.53 -36.37
CA ALA A 37 9.05 -0.90 -36.71
C ALA A 37 8.07 -0.38 -35.63
N ALA A 38 7.52 0.82 -35.82
CA ALA A 38 6.35 1.24 -35.05
C ALA A 38 5.17 0.29 -35.33
N PRO A 39 4.42 -0.20 -34.30
CA PRO A 39 3.23 -1.03 -34.53
C PRO A 39 2.28 -0.33 -35.50
N ALA A 40 1.89 -1.01 -36.56
CA ALA A 40 1.11 -0.45 -37.66
C ALA A 40 -0.35 -0.07 -37.29
N ASP A 41 -0.79 -0.43 -36.08
CA ASP A 41 -2.22 -0.41 -35.72
C ASP A 41 -2.64 0.63 -34.69
N TRP A 42 -1.72 1.35 -34.09
CA TRP A 42 -2.07 2.16 -32.92
C TRP A 42 -2.73 3.51 -33.23
N ARG A 43 -2.75 3.98 -34.50
CA ARG A 43 -3.58 5.12 -34.93
C ARG A 43 -3.85 5.12 -36.44
N HIS A 44 -5.06 4.86 -36.79
CA HIS A 44 -5.52 4.98 -38.20
C HIS A 44 -5.53 6.42 -38.71
N SER A 45 -5.46 7.42 -37.82
CA SER A 45 -5.41 8.84 -38.24
C SER A 45 -4.89 9.71 -37.10
N PRO A 46 -3.59 10.03 -37.04
CA PRO A 46 -3.06 10.96 -36.05
C PRO A 46 -3.49 12.40 -36.43
N ASN A 47 -4.10 13.10 -35.49
CA ASN A 47 -4.38 14.52 -35.66
C ASN A 47 -3.85 15.30 -34.45
N PRO A 48 -2.89 16.21 -34.62
CA PRO A 48 -2.03 16.43 -35.79
C PRO A 48 -0.99 15.34 -35.97
N ALA A 49 -0.50 15.16 -37.19
CA ALA A 49 0.63 14.25 -37.44
C ALA A 49 1.84 14.67 -36.62
N PRO A 50 2.49 13.75 -35.86
CA PRO A 50 3.67 14.11 -35.13
C PRO A 50 4.80 14.55 -36.04
N ALA A 51 5.54 15.59 -35.67
CA ALA A 51 6.65 16.13 -36.45
C ALA A 51 7.82 15.14 -36.62
N ALA A 52 7.87 14.08 -35.81
CA ALA A 52 8.80 12.96 -35.90
C ALA A 52 8.08 11.66 -35.52
N ALA A 53 8.56 10.49 -36.02
CA ALA A 53 8.06 9.19 -35.58
C ALA A 53 8.25 9.04 -34.05
N PRO A 54 7.25 8.57 -33.31
CA PRO A 54 7.39 8.35 -31.88
C PRO A 54 8.45 7.27 -31.63
N THR A 55 9.38 7.56 -30.72
CA THR A 55 10.44 6.64 -30.33
C THR A 55 10.05 5.71 -29.19
N MET A 56 8.94 6.01 -28.48
CA MET A 56 8.43 5.25 -27.34
C MET A 56 6.92 5.07 -27.42
N SER A 57 6.42 4.01 -26.83
CA SER A 57 4.99 3.73 -26.62
C SER A 57 4.71 3.30 -25.19
N ASP A 58 3.45 3.47 -24.78
CA ASP A 58 2.96 2.97 -23.50
C ASP A 58 1.87 1.92 -23.76
N VAL A 59 1.97 0.77 -23.09
CA VAL A 59 0.90 -0.21 -23.03
C VAL A 59 0.40 -0.35 -21.60
N THR A 60 -0.91 -0.39 -21.43
CA THR A 60 -1.57 -0.64 -20.14
C THR A 60 -2.37 -1.94 -20.24
N GLY A 61 -2.11 -2.87 -19.34
CA GLY A 61 -2.79 -4.17 -19.32
C GLY A 61 -2.45 -4.95 -18.06
N PHE A 62 -2.79 -6.23 -18.07
CA PHE A 62 -2.48 -7.14 -16.97
C PHE A 62 -1.24 -7.96 -17.29
N LEU A 63 -0.32 -8.00 -16.35
CA LEU A 63 0.88 -8.83 -16.43
C LEU A 63 0.48 -10.31 -16.41
N LEU A 64 0.75 -11.04 -17.47
CA LEU A 64 0.41 -12.48 -17.55
C LEU A 64 1.52 -13.34 -16.97
N GLU A 65 2.75 -13.10 -17.41
CA GLU A 65 3.88 -13.91 -17.00
C GLU A 65 5.16 -13.06 -17.02
N ARG A 66 6.03 -13.34 -16.08
CA ARG A 66 7.40 -12.92 -16.08
C ARG A 66 8.22 -14.08 -16.64
N ALA A 67 8.66 -14.00 -17.86
CA ALA A 67 9.59 -14.98 -18.42
C ALA A 67 10.94 -14.83 -17.70
N ASP A 68 11.09 -15.52 -16.57
CA ASP A 68 12.35 -15.68 -15.83
C ASP A 68 13.10 -16.89 -16.46
N THR A 69 13.37 -16.80 -17.74
CA THR A 69 14.26 -17.74 -18.39
C THR A 69 15.62 -17.05 -18.50
N GLY A 70 16.65 -17.64 -17.93
CA GLY A 70 18.04 -17.20 -18.05
C GLY A 70 18.58 -17.23 -19.51
N SER A 71 17.73 -16.96 -20.47
CA SER A 71 17.97 -16.82 -21.90
C SER A 71 17.83 -15.36 -22.32
N PHE A 72 18.62 -14.96 -23.29
CA PHE A 72 18.67 -13.60 -23.85
C PHE A 72 17.35 -13.09 -24.50
N ASP A 73 16.29 -13.91 -24.56
CA ASP A 73 14.97 -13.58 -25.10
C ASP A 73 13.92 -13.37 -24.00
N SER A 74 14.24 -12.60 -22.97
CA SER A 74 13.28 -12.29 -21.91
C SER A 74 12.20 -11.34 -22.43
N THR A 75 10.94 -11.78 -22.45
CA THR A 75 9.81 -11.04 -22.97
C THR A 75 8.76 -10.84 -21.87
N LEU A 76 8.19 -9.65 -21.82
CA LEU A 76 7.06 -9.30 -20.95
C LEU A 76 5.76 -9.55 -21.69
N LEU A 77 4.86 -10.35 -21.11
CA LEU A 77 3.54 -10.64 -21.68
C LEU A 77 2.48 -9.82 -20.95
N ILE A 78 1.80 -8.94 -21.69
CA ILE A 78 0.74 -8.06 -21.18
C ILE A 78 -0.57 -8.42 -21.88
N GLU A 79 -1.59 -8.77 -21.10
CA GLU A 79 -2.96 -8.94 -21.62
C GLU A 79 -3.66 -7.57 -21.62
N ARG A 80 -4.23 -7.21 -22.78
CA ARG A 80 -5.02 -6.02 -22.97
C ARG A 80 -6.20 -6.31 -23.90
N ASP A 81 -7.42 -6.07 -23.45
CA ASP A 81 -8.65 -6.21 -24.23
C ASP A 81 -8.77 -7.60 -24.91
N GLY A 82 -8.36 -8.67 -24.19
CA GLY A 82 -8.39 -10.05 -24.69
C GLY A 82 -7.26 -10.40 -25.65
N LYS A 83 -6.30 -9.49 -25.86
CA LYS A 83 -5.09 -9.72 -26.68
C LYS A 83 -3.85 -9.74 -25.82
N VAL A 84 -2.89 -10.59 -26.18
CA VAL A 84 -1.59 -10.65 -25.51
C VAL A 84 -0.58 -9.85 -26.31
N GLU A 85 0.00 -8.83 -25.70
CA GLU A 85 1.12 -8.05 -26.25
C GLU A 85 2.43 -8.60 -25.67
N SER A 86 3.40 -8.82 -26.54
CA SER A 86 4.74 -9.34 -26.20
C SER A 86 5.76 -8.22 -26.35
N ILE A 87 6.42 -7.82 -25.26
CA ILE A 87 7.37 -6.70 -25.22
C ILE A 87 8.75 -7.23 -24.82
N PRO A 88 9.78 -7.10 -25.67
CA PRO A 88 11.14 -7.46 -25.29
C PRO A 88 11.59 -6.66 -24.07
N LEU A 89 12.11 -7.32 -23.04
CA LEU A 89 12.57 -6.65 -21.80
C LEU A 89 13.64 -5.60 -22.06
N GLU A 90 14.49 -5.81 -23.06
CA GLU A 90 15.52 -4.86 -23.46
C GLU A 90 14.95 -3.53 -23.99
N SER A 91 13.74 -3.55 -24.55
CA SER A 91 13.04 -2.35 -25.03
C SER A 91 12.34 -1.57 -23.92
N VAL A 92 12.15 -2.17 -22.74
CA VAL A 92 11.37 -1.58 -21.66
C VAL A 92 12.16 -0.46 -20.97
N VAL A 93 11.55 0.72 -20.94
CA VAL A 93 12.09 1.93 -20.28
C VAL A 93 11.64 2.03 -18.84
N SER A 94 10.34 1.77 -18.60
CA SER A 94 9.80 1.79 -17.24
C SER A 94 8.54 0.93 -17.14
N ILE A 95 8.32 0.38 -15.95
CA ILE A 95 7.09 -0.32 -15.58
C ILE A 95 6.55 0.30 -14.31
N ARG A 96 5.26 0.63 -14.31
CA ARG A 96 4.55 1.10 -13.13
C ARG A 96 3.38 0.20 -12.82
N LEU A 97 3.26 -0.16 -11.55
CA LEU A 97 2.10 -0.85 -11.03
C LEU A 97 0.90 0.12 -10.98
N LEU A 98 -0.25 -0.36 -11.37
CA LEU A 98 -1.51 0.39 -11.34
C LEU A 98 -2.51 -0.32 -10.44
N SER A 99 -3.47 0.44 -9.93
CA SER A 99 -4.64 -0.15 -9.27
C SER A 99 -5.37 -1.11 -10.20
N ALA A 100 -5.93 -2.20 -9.66
CA ALA A 100 -6.64 -3.21 -10.43
C ALA A 100 -7.83 -2.62 -11.23
N LYS A 101 -8.49 -1.61 -10.63
CA LYS A 101 -9.51 -0.77 -11.27
C LYS A 101 -9.10 0.70 -11.15
N PRO A 102 -9.52 1.60 -12.08
CA PRO A 102 -9.28 3.03 -11.93
C PRO A 102 -9.87 3.56 -10.62
N VAL A 103 -9.04 4.10 -9.75
CA VAL A 103 -9.43 4.67 -8.46
C VAL A 103 -9.45 6.19 -8.56
N ARG A 104 -10.52 6.85 -8.09
CA ARG A 104 -10.64 8.30 -8.05
C ARG A 104 -9.91 8.86 -6.83
N ASN A 105 -9.44 10.11 -6.91
CA ASN A 105 -8.80 10.77 -5.76
C ASN A 105 -9.75 10.88 -4.54
N SER A 106 -11.06 10.98 -4.77
CA SER A 106 -12.05 10.94 -3.68
C SER A 106 -12.07 9.59 -2.97
N ALA A 107 -11.94 8.48 -3.70
CA ALA A 107 -11.89 7.15 -3.11
C ALA A 107 -10.57 6.92 -2.34
N ILE A 108 -9.44 7.48 -2.81
CA ILE A 108 -8.20 7.47 -2.06
C ILE A 108 -8.37 8.20 -0.73
N ARG A 109 -8.89 9.45 -0.75
CA ARG A 109 -9.14 10.22 0.49
C ARG A 109 -10.08 9.50 1.44
N ASP A 110 -11.10 8.89 0.91
CA ASP A 110 -12.13 8.20 1.68
C ASP A 110 -11.52 7.03 2.48
N LEU A 111 -10.74 6.18 1.83
CA LEU A 111 -10.05 5.08 2.49
C LEU A 111 -8.97 5.59 3.46
N GLU A 112 -8.16 6.56 3.04
CA GLU A 112 -7.11 7.12 3.90
C GLU A 112 -7.69 7.81 5.14
N HIS A 113 -8.88 8.38 5.05
CA HIS A 113 -9.60 8.92 6.21
C HIS A 113 -9.96 7.80 7.19
N ALA A 114 -10.56 6.70 6.71
CA ALA A 114 -10.84 5.54 7.54
C ALA A 114 -9.56 4.94 8.15
N ALA A 115 -8.48 4.87 7.36
CA ALA A 115 -7.19 4.40 7.83
C ALA A 115 -6.56 5.30 8.92
N ALA A 116 -6.76 6.62 8.79
CA ALA A 116 -6.30 7.57 9.79
C ALA A 116 -7.10 7.45 11.11
N LEU A 117 -8.41 7.24 11.04
CA LEU A 117 -9.26 6.97 12.19
C LEU A 117 -8.92 5.62 12.86
N ALA A 118 -8.43 4.65 12.12
CA ALA A 118 -7.95 3.39 12.68
C ALA A 118 -6.63 3.53 13.46
N TRP A 119 -5.84 4.58 13.17
CA TRP A 119 -4.57 4.90 13.82
C TRP A 119 -4.44 6.42 14.08
N PRO A 120 -5.31 7.01 14.90
CA PRO A 120 -5.32 8.46 15.13
C PRO A 120 -4.16 8.94 16.02
N GLY A 121 -3.39 8.01 16.61
CA GLY A 121 -2.45 8.33 17.68
C GLY A 121 -3.16 8.55 19.02
N VAL A 122 -2.42 9.03 20.00
CA VAL A 122 -3.00 9.45 21.30
C VAL A 122 -3.46 10.90 21.25
N GLU A 123 -2.96 11.65 20.28
CA GLU A 123 -3.33 13.04 20.02
C GLU A 123 -3.40 13.30 18.53
N SER A 124 -4.42 14.05 18.09
CA SER A 124 -4.57 14.46 16.71
C SER A 124 -5.28 15.82 16.59
N THR A 125 -4.96 16.54 15.52
CA THR A 125 -5.61 17.82 15.19
C THR A 125 -5.62 18.05 13.68
N TRP A 126 -6.39 19.05 13.24
CA TRP A 126 -6.43 19.46 11.85
C TRP A 126 -5.63 20.75 11.64
N VAL A 127 -4.74 20.75 10.63
CA VAL A 127 -3.94 21.90 10.23
C VAL A 127 -4.03 22.04 8.70
N GLY A 128 -4.66 23.09 8.20
CA GLY A 128 -4.73 23.39 6.75
C GLY A 128 -5.24 22.22 5.90
N GLY A 129 -6.22 21.46 6.40
CA GLY A 129 -6.77 20.27 5.70
C GLY A 129 -5.96 18.98 5.87
N TRP A 130 -4.89 19.02 6.65
CA TRP A 130 -4.12 17.83 7.05
C TRP A 130 -4.57 17.35 8.42
N LEU A 131 -4.77 16.04 8.58
CA LEU A 131 -4.89 15.42 9.89
C LEU A 131 -3.49 15.11 10.42
N VAL A 132 -3.09 15.82 11.48
CA VAL A 132 -1.80 15.69 12.14
C VAL A 132 -1.96 14.79 13.36
N ARG A 133 -1.08 13.82 13.54
CA ARG A 133 -1.23 12.75 14.56
C ARG A 133 0.07 12.55 15.33
N ALA A 134 -0.02 12.30 16.64
CA ALA A 134 1.09 11.95 17.51
C ALA A 134 0.75 10.72 18.36
N GLY A 135 1.67 9.76 18.41
CA GLY A 135 1.54 8.51 19.14
C GLY A 135 2.90 8.03 19.66
N GLY A 136 3.66 8.94 20.31
CA GLY A 136 4.93 8.59 20.95
C GLY A 136 6.09 8.22 20.02
N GLY A 137 5.97 8.48 18.71
CA GLY A 137 7.07 8.35 17.75
C GLY A 137 7.38 6.93 17.23
N PHE A 138 6.84 5.85 17.79
CA PHE A 138 7.24 4.49 17.44
C PHE A 138 6.57 3.94 16.16
N SER A 139 5.55 4.57 15.64
CA SER A 139 4.80 4.11 14.45
C SER A 139 4.59 5.28 13.48
N ARG A 140 4.99 5.10 12.23
CA ARG A 140 4.75 6.12 11.19
C ARG A 140 3.26 6.44 11.03
N ARG A 141 2.37 5.44 11.08
CA ARG A 141 0.91 5.63 10.94
C ARG A 141 0.33 6.58 11.98
N ALA A 142 0.74 6.43 13.23
CA ALA A 142 0.23 7.24 14.33
C ALA A 142 1.07 8.52 14.60
N ASN A 143 2.10 8.78 13.80
CA ASN A 143 3.02 9.92 13.97
C ASN A 143 3.30 10.58 12.62
N SER A 144 2.26 10.85 11.85
CA SER A 144 2.39 11.54 10.56
C SER A 144 1.19 12.42 10.29
N ALA A 145 1.39 13.47 9.50
CA ALA A 145 0.33 14.28 8.93
C ALA A 145 -0.10 13.68 7.58
N VAL A 146 -1.40 13.62 7.32
CA VAL A 146 -1.98 13.10 6.07
C VAL A 146 -2.99 14.08 5.49
N PRO A 147 -2.94 14.39 4.15
CA PRO A 147 -3.79 15.40 3.51
C PRO A 147 -5.16 14.82 3.17
N LEU A 148 -6.11 14.88 4.09
CA LEU A 148 -7.43 14.25 3.95
C LEU A 148 -8.49 15.18 3.40
N ASP A 149 -8.46 16.48 3.73
CA ASP A 149 -9.41 17.43 3.17
C ASP A 149 -9.04 17.82 1.73
N ARG A 150 -10.03 18.23 0.95
CA ARG A 150 -9.82 18.72 -0.43
C ARG A 150 -9.06 20.05 -0.46
N SER A 151 -9.14 20.82 0.62
CA SER A 151 -8.42 22.07 0.81
C SER A 151 -6.96 21.89 1.23
N ALA A 152 -6.51 20.66 1.46
CA ALA A 152 -5.13 20.40 1.87
C ALA A 152 -4.15 20.86 0.78
N HIS A 153 -3.24 21.73 1.16
CA HIS A 153 -2.17 22.24 0.32
C HIS A 153 -0.82 22.09 1.03
N ALA A 154 0.26 22.04 0.25
CA ALA A 154 1.63 21.99 0.75
C ALA A 154 2.29 23.39 0.61
N ASP A 155 1.59 24.44 1.00
CA ASP A 155 2.15 25.79 1.05
C ASP A 155 3.03 26.00 2.31
N ALA A 156 3.94 26.96 2.25
CA ALA A 156 4.88 27.22 3.33
C ALA A 156 4.21 27.50 4.68
N PRO A 157 3.12 28.29 4.78
CA PRO A 157 2.42 28.49 6.05
C PRO A 157 1.86 27.21 6.65
N THR A 158 1.23 26.36 5.85
CA THR A 158 0.67 25.07 6.29
C THR A 158 1.77 24.14 6.78
N LEU A 159 2.85 23.96 5.99
CA LEU A 159 3.98 23.11 6.38
C LEU A 159 4.67 23.62 7.64
N HIS A 160 4.83 24.94 7.79
CA HIS A 160 5.37 25.54 9.00
C HIS A 160 4.49 25.27 10.22
N ALA A 161 3.16 25.41 10.10
CA ALA A 161 2.23 25.12 11.19
C ALA A 161 2.26 23.65 11.61
N ILE A 162 2.34 22.71 10.64
CA ILE A 162 2.54 21.29 10.92
C ILE A 162 3.88 21.07 11.63
N GLY A 163 4.97 21.69 11.15
CA GLY A 163 6.29 21.61 11.75
C GLY A 163 6.30 22.08 13.21
N SER A 164 5.69 23.24 13.49
CA SER A 164 5.55 23.79 14.84
C SER A 164 4.81 22.85 15.78
N TRP A 165 3.70 22.24 15.29
CA TRP A 165 2.92 21.29 16.09
C TRP A 165 3.72 20.06 16.50
N TYR A 166 4.56 19.50 15.58
CA TYR A 166 5.44 18.37 15.89
C TYR A 166 6.60 18.77 16.80
N ALA A 167 7.19 19.96 16.58
CA ALA A 167 8.28 20.47 17.39
C ALA A 167 7.89 20.65 18.87
N GLU A 168 6.67 21.15 19.16
CA GLU A 168 6.13 21.26 20.53
C GLU A 168 6.05 19.91 21.25
N ARG A 169 6.04 18.79 20.50
CA ARG A 169 5.96 17.41 21.02
C ARG A 169 7.29 16.66 20.96
N GLY A 170 8.36 17.33 20.52
CA GLY A 170 9.67 16.73 20.34
C GLY A 170 9.68 15.62 19.29
N LEU A 171 8.78 15.67 18.31
CA LEU A 171 8.63 14.65 17.26
C LEU A 171 9.15 15.19 15.91
N PRO A 172 9.75 14.35 15.08
CA PRO A 172 10.10 14.71 13.71
C PRO A 172 8.86 14.92 12.85
N VAL A 173 8.95 15.82 11.87
CA VAL A 173 7.87 16.03 10.89
C VAL A 173 7.88 14.88 9.90
N LEU A 174 6.79 14.13 9.88
CA LEU A 174 6.57 13.05 8.92
C LEU A 174 5.26 13.29 8.19
N LEU A 175 5.30 13.34 6.85
CA LEU A 175 4.15 13.50 5.99
C LEU A 175 3.82 12.19 5.31
N ALA A 176 2.60 11.70 5.47
CA ALA A 176 2.08 10.57 4.71
C ALA A 176 1.46 11.11 3.42
N LEU A 177 1.98 10.70 2.28
CA LEU A 177 1.59 11.20 0.96
C LEU A 177 0.94 10.10 0.12
N PRO A 178 -0.39 9.91 0.21
CA PRO A 178 -1.11 9.06 -0.73
C PRO A 178 -0.97 9.61 -2.15
N GLU A 179 -0.79 8.70 -3.12
CA GLU A 179 -0.58 9.09 -4.51
C GLU A 179 -1.67 10.06 -5.02
N ARG A 180 -1.29 11.00 -5.87
CA ARG A 180 -2.18 11.96 -6.54
C ARG A 180 -2.90 12.95 -5.61
N LEU A 181 -2.76 12.90 -4.28
CA LEU A 181 -3.36 13.88 -3.39
C LEU A 181 -2.46 15.12 -3.26
N ILE A 182 -1.22 14.92 -2.88
CA ILE A 182 -0.17 15.94 -2.84
C ILE A 182 1.08 15.36 -3.52
N ALA A 183 1.72 16.14 -4.36
CA ALA A 183 2.95 15.70 -5.01
C ALA A 183 4.15 15.84 -4.08
N ALA A 184 4.99 14.81 -3.92
CA ALA A 184 6.17 14.82 -3.05
C ALA A 184 7.09 16.03 -3.30
N ARG A 185 7.31 16.38 -4.58
CA ARG A 185 8.13 17.55 -4.94
C ARG A 185 7.64 18.89 -4.37
N THR A 186 6.38 18.98 -3.92
CA THR A 186 5.81 20.21 -3.34
C THR A 186 6.06 20.35 -1.85
N VAL A 187 6.41 19.26 -1.16
CA VAL A 187 6.68 19.30 0.29
C VAL A 187 8.17 19.51 0.61
N GLY A 188 9.06 19.26 -0.37
CA GLY A 188 10.50 19.48 -0.21
C GLY A 188 11.17 18.59 0.83
N GLY A 189 10.58 17.42 1.11
CA GLY A 189 11.09 16.42 2.05
C GLY A 189 12.01 15.40 1.40
N GLU A 190 12.53 14.50 2.24
CA GLU A 190 13.30 13.34 1.84
C GLU A 190 12.48 12.07 2.09
N PRO A 191 12.55 11.05 1.20
CA PRO A 191 11.84 9.80 1.40
C PRO A 191 12.18 9.13 2.73
N ALA A 192 11.18 8.92 3.58
CA ALA A 192 11.32 8.32 4.92
C ALA A 192 10.81 6.87 4.98
N SER A 193 10.38 6.31 3.85
CA SER A 193 9.95 4.91 3.74
C SER A 193 10.02 4.39 2.32
N PRO A 194 10.06 3.06 2.11
CA PRO A 194 9.65 2.46 0.86
C PRO A 194 8.21 2.89 0.51
N THR A 195 7.86 2.74 -0.77
CA THR A 195 6.46 2.85 -1.20
C THR A 195 5.60 1.86 -0.41
N VAL A 196 4.43 2.29 0.03
CA VAL A 196 3.44 1.46 0.71
C VAL A 196 2.30 1.18 -0.26
N HIS A 197 1.99 -0.09 -0.47
CA HIS A 197 0.81 -0.52 -1.21
C HIS A 197 -0.38 -0.62 -0.28
N ILE A 198 -1.44 0.10 -0.61
CA ILE A 198 -2.72 -0.03 0.04
C ILE A 198 -3.54 -1.02 -0.79
N LEU A 199 -3.71 -2.22 -0.25
CA LEU A 199 -4.45 -3.30 -0.89
C LEU A 199 -5.83 -3.39 -0.24
N THR A 200 -6.87 -3.61 -1.06
CA THR A 200 -8.25 -3.71 -0.60
C THR A 200 -8.90 -5.00 -1.06
N ARG A 201 -9.89 -5.45 -0.30
CA ARG A 201 -10.77 -6.55 -0.63
C ARG A 201 -12.19 -6.23 -0.13
N ASP A 202 -13.19 -6.49 -0.97
CA ASP A 202 -14.60 -6.40 -0.55
C ASP A 202 -14.94 -7.55 0.40
N LEU A 203 -15.78 -7.26 1.39
CA LEU A 203 -16.24 -8.20 2.42
C LEU A 203 -17.74 -8.46 2.23
N ASP A 204 -18.14 -8.94 1.06
CA ASP A 204 -19.49 -9.45 0.85
C ASP A 204 -19.69 -10.81 1.56
N ASP A 205 -20.95 -11.22 1.77
CA ASP A 205 -21.27 -12.48 2.45
C ASP A 205 -20.65 -13.72 1.79
N SER A 206 -20.32 -13.63 0.49
CA SER A 206 -19.62 -14.67 -0.26
C SER A 206 -18.11 -14.66 -0.06
N ALA A 207 -17.53 -13.49 0.25
CA ALA A 207 -16.09 -13.30 0.47
C ALA A 207 -15.59 -13.84 1.84
N SER A 208 -16.51 -14.12 2.76
CA SER A 208 -16.24 -14.84 4.01
C SER A 208 -16.18 -16.37 3.81
N SER A 209 -16.19 -16.84 2.55
CA SER A 209 -16.17 -18.27 2.29
C SER A 209 -14.84 -18.87 2.77
N ALA A 210 -14.96 -19.96 3.53
CA ALA A 210 -13.83 -20.78 3.98
C ALA A 210 -12.95 -21.27 2.82
N SER A 211 -13.40 -21.13 1.56
CA SER A 211 -12.67 -21.50 0.34
C SER A 211 -11.42 -20.65 0.06
N ASP A 212 -11.35 -19.41 0.58
CA ASP A 212 -10.23 -18.51 0.34
C ASP A 212 -9.05 -18.75 1.30
N PHE A 213 -9.28 -19.58 2.31
CA PHE A 213 -8.29 -19.95 3.31
C PHE A 213 -8.11 -21.47 3.34
N PRO A 214 -6.90 -21.97 3.57
CA PRO A 214 -6.66 -23.40 3.73
C PRO A 214 -7.52 -23.99 4.85
N ALA A 215 -8.10 -25.17 4.65
CA ALA A 215 -8.93 -25.84 5.66
C ALA A 215 -8.20 -26.02 7.01
N THR A 216 -6.89 -26.25 6.99
CA THR A 216 -6.04 -26.34 8.18
C THR A 216 -6.01 -25.04 9.01
N SER A 217 -6.38 -23.89 8.45
CA SER A 217 -6.42 -22.64 9.21
C SER A 217 -7.62 -22.57 10.17
N THR A 218 -8.67 -23.36 9.95
CA THR A 218 -9.86 -23.39 10.82
C THR A 218 -9.65 -24.17 12.11
N GLU A 219 -8.60 -24.97 12.20
CA GLU A 219 -8.24 -25.76 13.40
C GLU A 219 -7.40 -24.96 14.40
N ILE A 220 -6.87 -23.79 13.98
CA ILE A 220 -6.04 -22.93 14.81
C ILE A 220 -6.92 -22.02 15.63
N ASP A 221 -6.80 -22.12 16.95
CA ASP A 221 -7.51 -21.25 17.88
C ASP A 221 -6.92 -19.82 17.85
N VAL A 222 -7.75 -18.86 17.52
CA VAL A 222 -7.39 -17.42 17.45
C VAL A 222 -8.25 -16.67 18.45
N GLU A 223 -7.66 -16.32 19.57
CA GLU A 223 -8.28 -15.49 20.59
C GLU A 223 -8.40 -14.03 20.13
N LEU A 224 -9.56 -13.41 20.36
CA LEU A 224 -9.79 -11.98 20.11
C LEU A 224 -10.07 -11.26 21.43
N ALA A 225 -9.39 -10.13 21.63
CA ALA A 225 -9.58 -9.28 22.81
C ALA A 225 -9.78 -7.82 22.38
N PRO A 226 -10.62 -7.03 23.09
CA PRO A 226 -10.84 -5.61 22.77
C PRO A 226 -9.66 -4.72 23.14
N THR A 227 -8.74 -5.20 23.95
CA THR A 227 -7.52 -4.50 24.38
C THR A 227 -6.30 -5.39 24.17
N PRO A 228 -5.13 -4.82 23.81
CA PRO A 228 -3.92 -5.61 23.66
C PRO A 228 -3.39 -6.06 25.04
N SER A 229 -2.95 -7.31 25.14
CA SER A 229 -2.21 -7.75 26.30
C SER A 229 -0.78 -7.18 26.29
N ALA A 230 -0.11 -7.16 27.45
CA ALA A 230 1.30 -6.77 27.56
C ALA A 230 2.21 -7.62 26.63
N ARG A 231 1.93 -8.91 26.48
CA ARG A 231 2.63 -9.80 25.55
C ARG A 231 2.43 -9.39 24.10
N TRP A 232 1.20 -9.02 23.72
CA TRP A 232 0.91 -8.52 22.39
C TRP A 232 1.69 -7.23 22.11
N ALA A 233 1.64 -6.26 23.02
CA ALA A 233 2.33 -4.98 22.89
C ALA A 233 3.85 -5.18 22.75
N GLN A 234 4.44 -6.03 23.56
CA GLN A 234 5.87 -6.35 23.52
C GLN A 234 6.29 -7.07 22.22
N SER A 235 5.45 -7.98 21.68
CA SER A 235 5.74 -8.65 20.41
C SER A 235 5.64 -7.71 19.22
N TYR A 236 4.70 -6.75 19.26
CA TYR A 236 4.50 -5.77 18.19
C TYR A 236 5.63 -4.74 18.13
N ARG A 237 6.10 -4.26 19.28
CA ARG A 237 7.20 -3.27 19.40
C ARG A 237 8.12 -3.61 20.56
N PRO A 238 9.04 -4.57 20.36
CA PRO A 238 10.03 -4.92 21.38
C PRO A 238 10.85 -3.69 21.79
N GLY A 239 11.05 -3.52 23.10
CA GLY A 239 11.84 -2.42 23.65
C GLY A 239 11.12 -1.06 23.73
N THR A 240 9.85 -0.97 23.32
CA THR A 240 9.00 0.20 23.55
C THR A 240 8.15 -0.01 24.79
N ASP A 241 7.82 1.07 25.50
CA ASP A 241 6.90 1.06 26.63
C ASP A 241 5.57 0.39 26.22
N THR A 242 5.20 -0.68 26.94
CA THR A 242 4.00 -1.48 26.62
C THR A 242 2.71 -0.72 26.81
N ASP A 243 2.64 0.21 27.76
CA ASP A 243 1.46 1.03 28.02
C ASP A 243 1.27 2.06 26.91
N LEU A 244 2.35 2.66 26.42
CA LEU A 244 2.31 3.53 25.26
C LEU A 244 1.88 2.77 24.01
N VAL A 245 2.44 1.58 23.77
CA VAL A 245 2.04 0.72 22.64
C VAL A 245 0.56 0.37 22.73
N ALA A 246 0.10 -0.01 23.91
CA ALA A 246 -1.31 -0.35 24.14
C ALA A 246 -2.23 0.86 23.91
N ALA A 247 -1.87 2.02 24.44
CA ALA A 247 -2.63 3.25 24.24
C ALA A 247 -2.75 3.63 22.77
N VAL A 248 -1.64 3.63 22.02
CA VAL A 248 -1.64 3.97 20.59
C VAL A 248 -2.34 2.91 19.75
N ALA A 249 -2.11 1.62 20.02
CA ALA A 249 -2.78 0.55 19.28
C ALA A 249 -4.28 0.48 19.58
N GLY A 250 -4.70 0.88 20.78
CA GLY A 250 -6.10 0.94 21.22
C GLY A 250 -6.84 2.22 20.81
N SER A 251 -6.16 3.24 20.26
CA SER A 251 -6.72 4.58 20.04
C SER A 251 -7.72 4.72 18.90
N ALA A 252 -8.06 3.64 18.18
CA ALA A 252 -8.96 3.70 17.03
C ALA A 252 -10.27 4.46 17.34
N GLN A 253 -10.66 5.36 16.43
CA GLN A 253 -11.97 6.02 16.46
C GLN A 253 -13.01 5.12 15.76
N GLY A 254 -13.30 4.02 16.40
CA GLY A 254 -14.17 2.94 15.93
C GLY A 254 -14.01 1.72 16.81
N THR A 255 -14.43 0.56 16.33
CA THR A 255 -14.26 -0.70 17.08
C THR A 255 -12.92 -1.32 16.73
N VAL A 256 -12.17 -1.80 17.74
CA VAL A 256 -10.86 -2.41 17.58
C VAL A 256 -10.81 -3.77 18.25
N THR A 257 -10.03 -4.68 17.70
CA THR A 257 -9.73 -5.99 18.31
C THR A 257 -8.28 -6.39 18.08
N PHE A 258 -7.78 -7.24 18.97
CA PHE A 258 -6.42 -7.76 18.97
C PHE A 258 -6.49 -9.28 18.94
N ALA A 259 -5.86 -9.88 17.93
CA ALA A 259 -5.77 -11.32 17.78
C ALA A 259 -4.47 -11.84 18.37
N THR A 260 -4.55 -12.98 19.05
CA THR A 260 -3.42 -13.75 19.57
C THR A 260 -3.57 -15.22 19.25
N VAL A 261 -2.44 -15.88 18.97
CA VAL A 261 -2.33 -17.34 18.91
C VAL A 261 -1.19 -17.74 19.82
N VAL A 262 -1.44 -18.72 20.66
CA VAL A 262 -0.43 -19.32 21.54
C VAL A 262 -0.20 -20.79 21.18
N ASP A 263 1.00 -21.29 21.43
CA ASP A 263 1.29 -22.71 21.31
C ASP A 263 0.89 -23.49 22.58
N GLU A 264 1.10 -24.80 22.57
CA GLU A 264 0.81 -25.70 23.70
C GLU A 264 1.55 -25.32 24.99
N SER A 265 2.68 -24.62 24.90
CA SER A 265 3.42 -24.09 26.04
C SER A 265 2.87 -22.78 26.59
N GLY A 266 1.87 -22.18 25.91
CA GLY A 266 1.33 -20.85 26.19
C GLY A 266 2.20 -19.71 25.66
N SER A 267 3.19 -20.00 24.81
CA SER A 267 4.02 -18.98 24.17
C SER A 267 3.26 -18.31 23.02
N LEU A 268 3.35 -16.99 22.91
CA LEU A 268 2.72 -16.22 21.83
C LEU A 268 3.46 -16.49 20.50
N ILE A 269 2.76 -17.05 19.52
CA ILE A 269 3.31 -17.41 18.22
C ILE A 269 2.75 -16.61 17.04
N ALA A 270 1.65 -15.89 17.23
CA ALA A 270 1.16 -14.95 16.24
C ALA A 270 0.31 -13.83 16.86
N THR A 271 0.28 -12.71 16.19
CA THR A 271 -0.55 -11.55 16.54
C THR A 271 -1.23 -10.98 15.32
N GLY A 272 -2.27 -10.20 15.56
CA GLY A 272 -2.93 -9.35 14.59
C GLY A 272 -3.70 -8.24 15.29
N ARG A 273 -4.02 -7.18 14.56
CA ARG A 273 -4.93 -6.12 15.01
C ARG A 273 -5.87 -5.78 13.88
N ALA A 274 -7.12 -5.58 14.21
CA ALA A 274 -8.11 -5.04 13.27
C ALA A 274 -8.90 -3.89 13.91
N ALA A 275 -9.26 -2.92 13.08
CA ALA A 275 -10.16 -1.85 13.48
C ALA A 275 -11.21 -1.63 12.39
N VAL A 276 -12.47 -1.47 12.79
CA VAL A 276 -13.56 -1.05 11.90
C VAL A 276 -13.80 0.43 12.12
N THR A 277 -13.62 1.21 11.06
CA THR A 277 -13.80 2.67 11.04
C THR A 277 -14.59 3.07 9.80
N SER A 278 -15.38 4.13 9.91
CA SER A 278 -16.19 4.62 8.80
C SER A 278 -15.50 5.77 8.09
N SER A 279 -15.51 5.73 6.77
CA SER A 279 -15.08 6.83 5.93
C SER A 279 -16.14 7.93 5.83
N PRO A 280 -15.80 9.13 5.33
CA PRO A 280 -16.77 10.19 5.10
C PRO A 280 -17.91 9.83 4.14
N SER A 281 -17.70 8.88 3.24
CA SER A 281 -18.75 8.36 2.35
C SER A 281 -19.72 7.39 3.04
N GLY A 282 -19.45 7.02 4.30
CA GLY A 282 -20.26 6.06 5.05
C GLY A 282 -19.84 4.60 4.85
N VAL A 283 -18.79 4.33 4.08
CA VAL A 283 -18.24 2.97 3.93
C VAL A 283 -17.52 2.57 5.21
N ALA A 284 -17.89 1.44 5.77
CA ALA A 284 -17.20 0.85 6.92
C ALA A 284 -16.04 -0.03 6.44
N TRP A 285 -14.82 0.36 6.85
CA TRP A 285 -13.57 -0.29 6.46
C TRP A 285 -12.97 -1.09 7.62
N LEU A 286 -12.58 -2.33 7.34
CA LEU A 286 -11.76 -3.15 8.22
C LEU A 286 -10.27 -2.91 7.90
N GLY A 287 -9.55 -2.22 8.76
CA GLY A 287 -8.10 -2.08 8.65
C GLY A 287 -7.39 -3.19 9.41
N VAL A 288 -6.68 -4.11 8.70
CA VAL A 288 -5.88 -5.16 9.34
C VAL A 288 -4.42 -4.73 9.39
N THR A 289 -3.83 -4.78 10.58
CA THR A 289 -2.45 -4.35 10.85
C THR A 289 -1.78 -5.25 11.89
N ALA A 290 -0.48 -5.07 12.14
CA ALA A 290 0.28 -5.82 13.14
C ALA A 290 0.16 -7.35 12.99
N LEU A 291 -0.04 -7.84 11.76
CA LEU A 291 -0.06 -9.27 11.49
C LEU A 291 1.38 -9.80 11.53
N TRP A 292 1.64 -10.62 12.51
CA TRP A 292 2.95 -11.21 12.73
C TRP A 292 2.83 -12.68 13.08
N THR A 293 3.79 -13.48 12.64
CA THR A 293 3.93 -14.90 13.03
C THR A 293 5.39 -15.16 13.35
N ASP A 294 5.62 -15.81 14.47
CA ASP A 294 6.94 -16.24 14.92
C ASP A 294 7.68 -16.99 13.80
N PRO A 295 8.94 -16.63 13.49
CA PRO A 295 9.70 -17.27 12.41
C PRO A 295 9.74 -18.80 12.48
N ALA A 296 9.80 -19.40 13.66
CA ALA A 296 9.82 -20.85 13.85
C ALA A 296 8.46 -21.52 13.54
N HIS A 297 7.38 -20.72 13.52
CA HIS A 297 6.01 -21.19 13.30
C HIS A 297 5.43 -20.78 11.93
N ARG A 298 6.24 -20.19 11.05
CA ARG A 298 5.81 -19.80 9.69
C ARG A 298 5.49 -21.00 8.80
N ARG A 299 4.73 -20.77 7.73
CA ARG A 299 4.29 -21.78 6.74
C ARG A 299 3.41 -22.89 7.34
N ARG A 300 2.75 -22.61 8.45
CA ARG A 300 1.80 -23.50 9.15
C ARG A 300 0.37 -22.93 9.14
N HIS A 301 0.05 -22.05 8.20
CA HIS A 301 -1.25 -21.40 8.01
C HIS A 301 -1.75 -20.55 9.20
N ILE A 302 -0.89 -20.21 10.17
CA ILE A 302 -1.28 -19.42 11.35
C ILE A 302 -1.69 -18.00 10.94
N ALA A 303 -0.95 -17.36 10.04
CA ALA A 303 -1.33 -16.04 9.52
C ALA A 303 -2.66 -16.07 8.76
N ASP A 304 -2.98 -17.20 8.11
CA ASP A 304 -4.27 -17.41 7.44
C ASP A 304 -5.41 -17.45 8.45
N ALA A 305 -5.24 -18.20 9.54
CA ALA A 305 -6.21 -18.29 10.61
C ALA A 305 -6.46 -16.92 11.26
N VAL A 306 -5.40 -16.18 11.58
CA VAL A 306 -5.52 -14.84 12.17
C VAL A 306 -6.25 -13.90 11.21
N LEU A 307 -5.88 -13.85 9.92
CA LEU A 307 -6.54 -12.98 8.95
C LEU A 307 -8.02 -13.36 8.77
N ALA A 308 -8.33 -14.65 8.60
CA ALA A 308 -9.70 -15.14 8.46
C ALA A 308 -10.56 -14.75 9.68
N ARG A 309 -10.02 -14.94 10.89
CA ARG A 309 -10.71 -14.59 12.14
C ARG A 309 -10.97 -13.09 12.27
N LEU A 310 -10.00 -12.24 11.89
CA LEU A 310 -10.14 -10.79 11.89
C LEU A 310 -11.13 -10.32 10.83
N MET A 311 -11.14 -10.93 9.64
CA MET A 311 -12.11 -10.60 8.58
C MET A 311 -13.53 -10.97 9.01
N ALA A 312 -13.75 -12.18 9.56
CA ALA A 312 -15.04 -12.59 10.09
C ALA A 312 -15.53 -11.64 11.20
N TRP A 313 -14.63 -11.24 12.11
CA TRP A 313 -14.93 -10.24 13.13
C TRP A 313 -15.33 -8.89 12.50
N GLY A 314 -14.62 -8.44 11.47
CA GLY A 314 -14.94 -7.21 10.76
C GLY A 314 -16.35 -7.22 10.15
N VAL A 315 -16.74 -8.31 9.50
CA VAL A 315 -18.09 -8.50 8.95
C VAL A 315 -19.15 -8.40 10.04
N THR A 316 -18.96 -9.06 11.19
CA THR A 316 -19.91 -8.98 12.33
C THR A 316 -20.00 -7.58 12.94
N HIS A 317 -19.02 -6.70 12.66
CA HIS A 317 -19.01 -5.30 13.07
C HIS A 317 -19.35 -4.33 11.93
N GLY A 318 -19.94 -4.84 10.85
CA GLY A 318 -20.47 -4.05 9.75
C GLY A 318 -19.46 -3.57 8.71
N ALA A 319 -18.23 -4.09 8.71
CA ALA A 319 -17.27 -3.76 7.68
C ALA A 319 -17.72 -4.28 6.31
N GLN A 320 -17.66 -3.42 5.30
CA GLN A 320 -18.04 -3.71 3.91
C GLN A 320 -16.81 -4.05 3.05
N SER A 321 -15.66 -3.54 3.43
CA SER A 321 -14.39 -3.77 2.74
C SER A 321 -13.25 -3.84 3.75
N ALA A 322 -12.22 -4.60 3.42
CA ALA A 322 -10.98 -4.66 4.19
C ALA A 322 -9.83 -3.97 3.44
N TYR A 323 -8.89 -3.42 4.20
CA TYR A 323 -7.63 -2.93 3.65
C TYR A 323 -6.45 -3.38 4.50
N VAL A 324 -5.30 -3.49 3.83
CA VAL A 324 -3.99 -3.71 4.43
C VAL A 324 -2.98 -2.74 3.81
N GLN A 325 -1.94 -2.41 4.57
CA GLN A 325 -0.84 -1.56 4.13
C GLN A 325 0.45 -2.37 4.16
N VAL A 326 1.06 -2.57 2.99
CA VAL A 326 2.25 -3.41 2.81
C VAL A 326 3.35 -2.60 2.14
N GLU A 327 4.55 -2.59 2.71
CA GLU A 327 5.71 -2.00 2.05
C GLU A 327 6.03 -2.75 0.75
N ALA A 328 6.35 -2.02 -0.31
CA ALA A 328 6.57 -2.58 -1.65
C ALA A 328 7.72 -3.60 -1.70
N ASP A 329 8.73 -3.43 -0.85
CA ASP A 329 9.85 -4.34 -0.69
C ASP A 329 9.50 -5.62 0.09
N ASN A 330 8.36 -5.65 0.82
CA ASN A 330 7.83 -6.86 1.45
C ASN A 330 7.07 -7.74 0.45
N ALA A 331 7.80 -8.22 -0.55
CA ALA A 331 7.26 -9.02 -1.64
C ALA A 331 6.53 -10.29 -1.16
N VAL A 332 6.95 -10.86 -0.04
CA VAL A 332 6.32 -12.06 0.54
C VAL A 332 4.92 -11.75 1.03
N ALA A 333 4.74 -10.68 1.80
CA ALA A 333 3.43 -10.25 2.28
C ALA A 333 2.53 -9.80 1.11
N GLY A 334 3.08 -9.05 0.14
CA GLY A 334 2.35 -8.60 -1.04
C GLY A 334 1.74 -9.74 -1.83
N ARG A 335 2.53 -10.80 -2.14
CA ARG A 335 2.02 -12.02 -2.78
C ARG A 335 1.00 -12.74 -1.94
N TRP A 336 1.25 -12.83 -0.64
CA TRP A 336 0.38 -13.55 0.29
C TRP A 336 -1.02 -12.91 0.36
N TYR A 337 -1.13 -11.57 0.44
CA TYR A 337 -2.40 -10.86 0.44
C TYR A 337 -3.13 -10.97 -0.90
N ARG A 338 -2.41 -10.86 -2.04
CA ARG A 338 -3.05 -10.98 -3.37
C ARG A 338 -3.69 -12.36 -3.58
N ARG A 339 -3.04 -13.44 -3.13
CA ARG A 339 -3.61 -14.80 -3.15
C ARG A 339 -4.88 -14.93 -2.30
N ARG A 340 -5.17 -13.97 -1.43
CA ARG A 340 -6.37 -13.89 -0.59
C ARG A 340 -7.34 -12.82 -1.06
N GLY A 341 -7.29 -12.51 -2.36
CA GLY A 341 -8.24 -11.62 -3.01
C GLY A 341 -8.03 -10.13 -2.76
N PHE A 342 -6.93 -9.73 -2.10
CA PHE A 342 -6.59 -8.32 -1.98
C PHE A 342 -5.99 -7.80 -3.27
N ALA A 343 -6.47 -6.66 -3.76
CA ALA A 343 -5.98 -6.00 -4.96
C ALA A 343 -5.45 -4.60 -4.64
N LEU A 344 -4.51 -4.12 -5.46
CA LEU A 344 -3.97 -2.77 -5.28
C LEU A 344 -5.06 -1.72 -5.50
N HIS A 345 -5.27 -0.87 -4.49
CA HIS A 345 -6.13 0.30 -4.56
C HIS A 345 -5.34 1.55 -4.93
N HIS A 346 -4.29 1.84 -4.17
CA HIS A 346 -3.39 2.97 -4.43
C HIS A 346 -2.07 2.76 -3.70
N THR A 347 -1.13 3.68 -3.94
CA THR A 347 0.16 3.70 -3.24
C THR A 347 0.27 4.93 -2.34
N SER A 348 1.13 4.84 -1.33
CA SER A 348 1.48 5.94 -0.45
C SER A 348 2.97 5.85 -0.09
N HIS A 349 3.54 6.92 0.39
CA HIS A 349 4.89 6.93 0.95
C HIS A 349 4.98 7.98 2.06
N TYR A 350 6.07 7.96 2.79
CA TYR A 350 6.33 8.94 3.84
C TYR A 350 7.52 9.82 3.45
N GLU A 351 7.36 11.14 3.69
CA GLU A 351 8.43 12.12 3.53
C GLU A 351 8.78 12.71 4.89
N SER A 352 10.08 12.82 5.19
CA SER A 352 10.59 13.57 6.35
C SER A 352 10.88 15.00 5.93
N VAL A 353 10.35 15.97 6.64
CA VAL A 353 10.57 17.38 6.39
C VAL A 353 11.36 17.97 7.57
N THR A 354 12.46 18.67 7.28
CA THR A 354 13.32 19.33 8.29
C THR A 354 12.96 20.79 8.45
#